data_e7c9bd6cad486532bba6d0f3f2fcfa44
#
_entry.id   e7c9bd6cad486532bba6d0f3f2fcfa44
#
_cell.length_a   1.000
_cell.length_b   1.000
_cell.length_c   1.000
_cell.angle_alpha   90.00
_cell.angle_beta   90.00
_cell.angle_gamma   90.00
#
_symmetry.space_group_name_H-M   'P 1'
#
loop_
_entity.id
_entity.type
_entity.pdbx_description
1 polymer ?
#
loop_
_entity_poly.entity_id
_entity_poly.type
_entity_poly.pdbx_seq_one_letter_code
_entity_poly.pdbx_strand_id
1 'polypeptide(L)'
;MIYSVTGTLIHMDATTAVVECGGVGFKCLTTLNTLKQLGPAGGKVTLYTYLNVREDALDLFGFFGETELACFKMLISVSGVGPKAALSILSELSPEKLALCIATGDSKSITRAQGVGPKLAQRVVLELKDKLVKGLPEQFSSPELEAAGAANAAGPAAEAVSALVMLGYAQSEASVAVGKLDSSLPVEELSLIHI
;
A
#
# COMPACT_ATOMS: atom_id res chain seq x y z
N MET A 1 -11.80 13.64 17.45
CA MET A 1 -10.95 13.08 16.37
C MET A 1 -11.52 13.54 15.03
N ILE A 2 -10.71 14.02 14.11
CA ILE A 2 -11.16 14.46 12.78
C ILE A 2 -11.18 13.23 11.88
N TYR A 3 -12.36 12.82 11.38
CA TYR A 3 -12.52 11.65 10.51
C TYR A 3 -12.29 11.97 9.04
N SER A 4 -12.89 13.06 8.59
CA SER A 4 -12.76 13.56 7.22
C SER A 4 -12.88 15.07 7.19
N VAL A 5 -12.35 15.67 6.13
CA VAL A 5 -12.43 17.11 5.85
C VAL A 5 -13.00 17.27 4.46
N THR A 6 -14.17 17.92 4.35
CA THR A 6 -14.84 18.19 3.07
C THR A 6 -14.97 19.69 2.86
N GLY A 7 -14.45 20.20 1.76
CA GLY A 7 -14.47 21.64 1.49
C GLY A 7 -13.84 21.99 0.15
N THR A 8 -13.34 23.22 0.04
CA THR A 8 -12.68 23.74 -1.16
C THR A 8 -11.17 23.56 -1.04
N LEU A 9 -10.54 22.95 -2.04
CA LEU A 9 -9.08 22.86 -2.12
C LEU A 9 -8.52 24.26 -2.44
N ILE A 10 -7.92 24.92 -1.45
CA ILE A 10 -7.41 26.30 -1.61
C ILE A 10 -5.91 26.36 -1.91
N HIS A 11 -5.15 25.32 -1.53
CA HIS A 11 -3.73 25.23 -1.80
C HIS A 11 -3.27 23.78 -1.89
N MET A 12 -2.28 23.52 -2.73
CA MET A 12 -1.66 22.21 -2.90
C MET A 12 -0.18 22.39 -3.25
N ASP A 13 0.69 21.64 -2.59
CA ASP A 13 2.10 21.53 -2.93
C ASP A 13 2.52 20.05 -3.05
N ALA A 14 3.81 19.74 -3.16
CA ALA A 14 4.31 18.37 -3.37
C ALA A 14 3.99 17.38 -2.22
N THR A 15 3.60 17.88 -1.04
CA THR A 15 3.44 17.05 0.18
C THR A 15 2.19 17.40 0.97
N THR A 16 1.48 18.47 0.59
CA THR A 16 0.35 18.96 1.37
C THR A 16 -0.83 19.38 0.49
N ALA A 17 -2.01 19.26 1.03
CA ALA A 17 -3.24 19.82 0.51
C ALA A 17 -3.93 20.63 1.61
N VAL A 18 -4.41 21.84 1.30
CA VAL A 18 -5.16 22.68 2.25
C VAL A 18 -6.60 22.74 1.80
N VAL A 19 -7.50 22.24 2.64
CA VAL A 19 -8.94 22.21 2.40
C VAL A 19 -9.62 23.23 3.31
N GLU A 20 -10.30 24.19 2.72
CA GLU A 20 -11.08 25.20 3.44
C GLU A 20 -12.48 24.66 3.72
N CYS A 21 -12.87 24.71 4.98
CA CYS A 21 -14.18 24.25 5.46
C CYS A 21 -14.78 25.30 6.40
N GLY A 22 -15.76 26.03 5.92
CA GLY A 22 -16.48 27.03 6.73
C GLY A 22 -15.59 28.15 7.29
N GLY A 23 -14.61 28.62 6.54
CA GLY A 23 -13.66 29.65 6.95
C GLY A 23 -12.41 29.15 7.67
N VAL A 24 -12.26 27.83 7.85
CA VAL A 24 -11.07 27.20 8.46
C VAL A 24 -10.30 26.41 7.41
N GLY A 25 -9.01 26.75 7.22
CA GLY A 25 -8.11 26.00 6.33
C GLY A 25 -7.43 24.84 7.05
N PHE A 26 -7.76 23.61 6.69
CA PHE A 26 -7.12 22.41 7.21
C PHE A 26 -5.93 22.02 6.32
N LYS A 27 -4.72 22.16 6.86
CA LYS A 27 -3.50 21.69 6.20
C LYS A 27 -3.32 20.21 6.44
N CYS A 28 -3.45 19.41 5.38
CA CYS A 28 -3.28 17.95 5.44
C CYS A 28 -1.96 17.54 4.78
N LEU A 29 -1.10 16.83 5.50
CA LEU A 29 0.03 16.12 4.93
C LEU A 29 -0.50 14.92 4.14
N THR A 30 -0.01 14.68 2.92
CA THR A 30 -0.60 13.68 2.04
C THR A 30 0.42 13.01 1.12
N THR A 31 -0.03 12.01 0.39
CA THR A 31 0.77 11.24 -0.57
C THR A 31 0.72 11.86 -1.97
N LEU A 32 1.71 11.54 -2.80
CA LEU A 32 1.67 11.87 -4.22
C LEU A 32 0.49 11.22 -4.94
N ASN A 33 0.06 10.03 -4.49
CA ASN A 33 -1.08 9.32 -5.07
C ASN A 33 -2.39 10.05 -4.80
N THR A 34 -2.61 10.53 -3.58
CA THR A 34 -3.73 11.42 -3.24
C THR A 34 -3.67 12.72 -4.06
N LEU A 35 -2.50 13.41 -4.11
CA LEU A 35 -2.37 14.68 -4.83
C LEU A 35 -2.72 14.55 -6.32
N LYS A 36 -2.37 13.44 -6.97
CA LYS A 36 -2.73 13.16 -8.38
C LYS A 36 -4.24 12.99 -8.59
N GLN A 37 -4.97 12.59 -7.57
CA GLN A 37 -6.43 12.38 -7.62
C GLN A 37 -7.22 13.64 -7.26
N LEU A 38 -6.59 14.57 -6.54
CA LEU A 38 -7.18 15.88 -6.27
C LEU A 38 -7.17 16.71 -7.57
N GLY A 39 -8.29 17.33 -7.88
CA GLY A 39 -8.40 18.24 -9.00
C GLY A 39 -7.63 19.57 -8.76
N PRO A 40 -7.81 20.55 -9.64
CA PRO A 40 -7.18 21.85 -9.48
C PRO A 40 -7.71 22.59 -8.23
N ALA A 41 -6.92 23.53 -7.74
CA ALA A 41 -7.34 24.43 -6.67
C ALA A 41 -8.66 25.15 -7.03
N GLY A 42 -9.52 25.33 -6.05
CA GLY A 42 -10.89 25.84 -6.19
C GLY A 42 -11.97 24.76 -6.29
N GLY A 43 -11.58 23.50 -6.54
CA GLY A 43 -12.50 22.35 -6.57
C GLY A 43 -12.95 21.91 -5.17
N LYS A 44 -14.14 21.29 -5.09
CA LYS A 44 -14.59 20.59 -3.88
C LYS A 44 -13.91 19.25 -3.75
N VAL A 45 -13.38 18.95 -2.56
CA VAL A 45 -12.67 17.71 -2.25
C VAL A 45 -13.08 17.19 -0.88
N THR A 46 -12.96 15.88 -0.71
CA THR A 46 -13.05 15.22 0.60
C THR A 46 -11.74 14.47 0.83
N LEU A 47 -11.15 14.65 2.00
CA LEU A 47 -10.00 13.88 2.47
C LEU A 47 -10.38 13.11 3.73
N TYR A 48 -10.11 11.81 3.75
CA TYR A 48 -10.18 11.00 4.96
C TYR A 48 -8.92 11.21 5.78
N THR A 49 -9.06 11.43 7.08
CA THR A 49 -7.96 11.99 7.87
C THR A 49 -7.51 11.11 9.03
N TYR A 50 -6.25 11.26 9.35
CA TYR A 50 -5.62 10.74 10.56
C TYR A 50 -4.95 11.89 11.31
N LEU A 51 -5.37 12.14 12.54
CA LEU A 51 -4.78 13.15 13.40
C LEU A 51 -3.70 12.51 14.27
N ASN A 52 -2.47 12.92 14.11
CA ASN A 52 -1.33 12.52 14.92
C ASN A 52 -1.06 13.61 15.96
N VAL A 53 -1.25 13.26 17.22
CA VAL A 53 -1.05 14.17 18.35
C VAL A 53 0.25 13.80 19.04
N ARG A 54 1.17 14.77 19.15
CA ARG A 54 2.42 14.67 19.92
C ARG A 54 2.51 15.84 20.86
N GLU A 55 3.43 15.79 21.80
CA GLU A 55 3.63 16.86 22.79
C GLU A 55 3.95 18.21 22.13
N ASP A 56 4.67 18.18 21.01
CA ASP A 56 5.21 19.34 20.29
C ASP A 56 4.49 19.63 18.95
N ALA A 57 3.58 18.76 18.50
CA ALA A 57 2.97 18.90 17.18
C ALA A 57 1.59 18.26 17.06
N LEU A 58 0.76 18.89 16.24
CA LEU A 58 -0.52 18.37 15.75
C LEU A 58 -0.43 18.24 14.24
N ASP A 59 -0.21 17.03 13.75
CA ASP A 59 -0.13 16.75 12.32
C ASP A 59 -1.42 16.10 11.83
N LEU A 60 -2.06 16.70 10.84
CA LEU A 60 -3.22 16.11 10.16
C LEU A 60 -2.76 15.48 8.85
N PHE A 61 -2.98 14.20 8.70
CA PHE A 61 -2.73 13.44 7.47
C PHE A 61 -4.04 13.25 6.73
N GLY A 62 -4.05 13.46 5.40
CA GLY A 62 -5.25 13.35 4.59
C GLY A 62 -5.03 12.46 3.38
N PHE A 63 -6.04 11.66 3.03
CA PHE A 63 -6.01 10.67 1.94
C PHE A 63 -7.27 10.78 1.11
N PHE A 64 -7.15 10.56 -0.20
CA PHE A 64 -8.29 10.63 -1.11
C PHE A 64 -9.32 9.52 -0.84
N GLY A 65 -8.85 8.32 -0.44
CA GLY A 65 -9.69 7.17 -0.16
C GLY A 65 -9.44 6.52 1.20
N GLU A 66 -10.46 5.84 1.73
CA GLU A 66 -10.37 5.11 2.99
C GLU A 66 -9.38 3.95 2.94
N THR A 67 -9.20 3.33 1.77
CA THR A 67 -8.23 2.25 1.55
C THR A 67 -6.80 2.75 1.78
N GLU A 68 -6.46 3.92 1.24
CA GLU A 68 -5.14 4.52 1.42
C GLU A 68 -4.90 4.91 2.89
N LEU A 69 -5.93 5.46 3.56
CA LEU A 69 -5.89 5.73 5.00
C LEU A 69 -5.69 4.44 5.82
N ALA A 70 -6.34 3.36 5.46
CA ALA A 70 -6.17 2.07 6.12
C ALA A 70 -4.74 1.52 5.95
N CYS A 71 -4.16 1.60 4.74
CA CYS A 71 -2.76 1.28 4.49
C CYS A 71 -1.81 2.12 5.34
N PHE A 72 -2.07 3.43 5.43
CA PHE A 72 -1.27 4.31 6.28
C PHE A 72 -1.29 3.87 7.75
N LYS A 73 -2.47 3.59 8.29
CA LYS A 73 -2.62 3.09 9.67
C LYS A 73 -1.89 1.76 9.89
N MET A 74 -1.95 0.85 8.93
CA MET A 74 -1.20 -0.40 8.99
C MET A 74 0.31 -0.17 8.99
N LEU A 75 0.81 0.68 8.12
CA LEU A 75 2.23 0.99 8.03
C LEU A 75 2.76 1.60 9.32
N ILE A 76 2.07 2.59 9.91
CA ILE A 76 2.51 3.21 11.17
C ILE A 76 2.39 2.28 12.39
N SER A 77 1.67 1.16 12.28
CA SER A 77 1.62 0.13 13.33
C SER A 77 2.84 -0.81 13.31
N VAL A 78 3.72 -0.70 12.30
CA VAL A 78 4.97 -1.44 12.20
C VAL A 78 6.06 -0.70 12.98
N SER A 79 6.77 -1.42 13.84
CA SER A 79 7.84 -0.82 14.65
C SER A 79 8.93 -0.19 13.77
N GLY A 80 9.22 1.08 14.00
CA GLY A 80 10.20 1.86 13.25
C GLY A 80 9.65 2.56 12.00
N VAL A 81 8.37 2.38 11.65
CA VAL A 81 7.71 3.12 10.58
C VAL A 81 6.99 4.33 11.19
N GLY A 82 7.56 5.51 11.01
CA GLY A 82 6.89 6.75 11.36
C GLY A 82 5.96 7.25 10.25
N PRO A 83 5.10 8.25 10.55
CA PRO A 83 4.16 8.81 9.57
C PRO A 83 4.82 9.30 8.26
N LYS A 84 6.00 9.90 8.33
CA LYS A 84 6.74 10.35 7.14
C LYS A 84 7.17 9.19 6.24
N ALA A 85 7.66 8.09 6.83
CA ALA A 85 8.03 6.89 6.08
C ALA A 85 6.80 6.22 5.45
N ALA A 86 5.68 6.16 6.18
CA ALA A 86 4.42 5.65 5.65
C ALA A 86 3.90 6.47 4.46
N LEU A 87 3.93 7.83 4.53
CA LEU A 87 3.60 8.68 3.39
C LEU A 87 4.52 8.45 2.19
N SER A 88 5.82 8.28 2.43
CA SER A 88 6.79 8.01 1.38
C SER A 88 6.51 6.69 0.67
N ILE A 89 6.20 5.62 1.42
CA ILE A 89 5.83 4.32 0.86
C ILE A 89 4.56 4.44 0.02
N LEU A 90 3.50 5.08 0.53
CA LEU A 90 2.23 5.26 -0.19
C LEU A 90 2.30 6.27 -1.34
N SER A 91 3.30 7.12 -1.38
CA SER A 91 3.58 7.98 -2.54
C SER A 91 4.22 7.22 -3.69
N GLU A 92 5.01 6.18 -3.39
CA GLU A 92 5.67 5.32 -4.38
C GLU A 92 4.78 4.17 -4.83
N LEU A 93 4.02 3.57 -3.90
CA LEU A 93 3.18 2.40 -4.12
C LEU A 93 1.71 2.74 -3.87
N SER A 94 0.83 2.38 -4.82
CA SER A 94 -0.61 2.40 -4.53
C SER A 94 -0.97 1.34 -3.48
N PRO A 95 -2.13 1.44 -2.80
CA PRO A 95 -2.59 0.45 -1.83
C PRO A 95 -2.53 -0.99 -2.35
N GLU A 96 -2.96 -1.22 -3.59
CA GLU A 96 -2.98 -2.53 -4.25
C GLU A 96 -1.56 -3.06 -4.46
N LYS A 97 -0.65 -2.20 -4.97
CA LYS A 97 0.76 -2.58 -5.16
C LYS A 97 1.46 -2.86 -3.84
N LEU A 98 1.18 -2.07 -2.79
CA LEU A 98 1.72 -2.33 -1.46
C LEU A 98 1.24 -3.68 -0.93
N ALA A 99 -0.05 -3.98 -1.05
CA ALA A 99 -0.62 -5.26 -0.64
C ALA A 99 0.01 -6.43 -1.41
N LEU A 100 0.22 -6.29 -2.73
CA LEU A 100 0.91 -7.28 -3.54
C LEU A 100 2.36 -7.49 -3.07
N CYS A 101 3.13 -6.41 -2.83
CA CYS A 101 4.50 -6.50 -2.32
C CYS A 101 4.57 -7.23 -0.98
N ILE A 102 3.60 -7.03 -0.09
CA ILE A 102 3.53 -7.71 1.20
C ILE A 102 3.23 -9.20 0.99
N ALA A 103 2.23 -9.53 0.17
CA ALA A 103 1.83 -10.91 -0.11
C ALA A 103 2.98 -11.72 -0.75
N THR A 104 3.67 -11.15 -1.74
CA THR A 104 4.77 -11.80 -2.45
C THR A 104 6.12 -11.74 -1.72
N GLY A 105 6.25 -10.93 -0.66
CA GLY A 105 7.50 -10.75 0.05
C GLY A 105 8.48 -9.77 -0.62
N ASP A 106 8.02 -8.95 -1.57
CA ASP A 106 8.86 -8.00 -2.32
C ASP A 106 9.22 -6.76 -1.48
N SER A 107 10.21 -6.89 -0.64
CA SER A 107 10.76 -5.77 0.13
C SER A 107 11.57 -4.78 -0.73
N LYS A 108 12.06 -5.18 -1.92
CA LYS A 108 12.85 -4.31 -2.80
C LYS A 108 12.01 -3.16 -3.35
N SER A 109 10.78 -3.41 -3.75
CA SER A 109 9.87 -2.36 -4.21
C SER A 109 9.57 -1.33 -3.12
N ILE A 110 9.48 -1.75 -1.86
CA ILE A 110 9.26 -0.85 -0.72
C ILE A 110 10.51 0.02 -0.45
N THR A 111 11.73 -0.48 -0.72
CA THR A 111 12.96 0.32 -0.53
C THR A 111 13.11 1.48 -1.51
N ARG A 112 12.28 1.58 -2.55
CA ARG A 112 12.26 2.74 -3.47
C ARG A 112 11.74 3.99 -2.77
N ALA A 113 10.92 3.82 -1.73
CA ALA A 113 10.40 4.93 -0.95
C ALA A 113 11.53 5.65 -0.20
N GLN A 114 11.55 6.98 -0.31
CA GLN A 114 12.60 7.81 0.31
C GLN A 114 12.62 7.62 1.83
N GLY A 115 13.79 7.38 2.39
CA GLY A 115 13.97 7.18 3.83
C GLY A 115 13.62 5.76 4.33
N VAL A 116 13.34 4.83 3.42
CA VAL A 116 13.04 3.43 3.76
C VAL A 116 14.20 2.54 3.35
N GLY A 117 14.98 2.10 4.35
CA GLY A 117 16.11 1.19 4.13
C GLY A 117 15.68 -0.28 4.02
N PRO A 118 16.59 -1.17 3.54
CA PRO A 118 16.27 -2.60 3.37
C PRO A 118 15.78 -3.29 4.65
N LYS A 119 16.36 -2.97 5.79
CA LYS A 119 15.96 -3.56 7.08
C LYS A 119 14.52 -3.17 7.47
N LEU A 120 14.14 -1.90 7.22
CA LEU A 120 12.80 -1.42 7.50
C LEU A 120 11.78 -2.02 6.53
N ALA A 121 12.12 -2.09 5.23
CA ALA A 121 11.27 -2.70 4.21
C ALA A 121 11.00 -4.19 4.50
N GLN A 122 12.03 -4.96 4.89
CA GLN A 122 11.86 -6.36 5.30
C GLN A 122 10.96 -6.50 6.52
N ARG A 123 11.10 -5.62 7.51
CA ARG A 123 10.24 -5.61 8.70
C ARG A 123 8.78 -5.32 8.32
N VAL A 124 8.55 -4.32 7.46
CA VAL A 124 7.20 -3.99 6.94
C VAL A 124 6.56 -5.23 6.33
N VAL A 125 7.26 -5.90 5.42
CA VAL A 125 6.75 -7.12 4.77
C VAL A 125 6.44 -8.19 5.81
N LEU A 126 7.36 -8.49 6.73
CA LEU A 126 7.20 -9.56 7.70
C LEU A 126 6.00 -9.30 8.64
N GLU A 127 5.99 -8.13 9.31
CA GLU A 127 4.94 -7.81 10.30
C GLU A 127 3.56 -7.64 9.64
N LEU A 128 3.49 -7.08 8.43
CA LEU A 128 2.22 -6.91 7.73
C LEU A 128 1.74 -8.21 7.09
N LYS A 129 2.61 -9.09 6.61
CA LYS A 129 2.22 -10.41 6.11
C LYS A 129 1.51 -11.23 7.20
N ASP A 130 2.01 -11.21 8.43
CA ASP A 130 1.38 -11.88 9.57
C ASP A 130 -0.01 -11.30 9.90
N LYS A 131 -0.19 -9.99 9.71
CA LYS A 131 -1.49 -9.32 9.90
C LYS A 131 -2.47 -9.64 8.78
N LEU A 132 -1.99 -9.76 7.54
CA LEU A 132 -2.78 -10.17 6.37
C LEU A 132 -3.36 -11.58 6.55
N VAL A 133 -2.56 -12.51 7.05
CA VAL A 133 -2.99 -13.90 7.31
C VAL A 133 -4.05 -13.97 8.43
N LYS A 134 -4.04 -13.04 9.38
CA LYS A 134 -4.97 -12.99 10.53
C LYS A 134 -6.31 -12.29 10.23
N GLY A 135 -6.50 -11.77 9.04
CA GLY A 135 -7.74 -11.09 8.58
C GLY A 135 -7.47 -9.68 8.07
N LEU A 136 -7.44 -9.55 6.75
CA LEU A 136 -7.51 -8.24 6.11
C LEU A 136 -8.89 -7.62 6.37
N PRO A 137 -8.97 -6.29 6.55
CA PRO A 137 -10.20 -5.57 6.29
C PRO A 137 -10.63 -5.86 4.84
N GLU A 138 -11.91 -6.15 4.61
CA GLU A 138 -12.51 -6.46 3.28
C GLU A 138 -12.13 -5.45 2.17
N GLN A 139 -11.66 -4.27 2.56
CA GLN A 139 -11.21 -3.18 1.68
C GLN A 139 -9.94 -3.49 0.86
N PHE A 140 -9.26 -4.60 1.14
CA PHE A 140 -8.03 -5.04 0.43
C PHE A 140 -8.25 -6.27 -0.43
N SER A 141 -9.47 -6.79 -0.53
CA SER A 141 -9.79 -7.92 -1.39
C SER A 141 -9.80 -7.44 -2.84
N SER A 142 -8.70 -7.64 -3.56
CA SER A 142 -8.67 -7.57 -5.01
C SER A 142 -8.43 -8.97 -5.57
N PRO A 143 -8.99 -9.31 -6.75
CA PRO A 143 -8.74 -10.61 -7.39
C PRO A 143 -7.24 -10.91 -7.59
N GLU A 144 -6.45 -9.87 -7.84
CA GLU A 144 -5.00 -9.98 -7.99
C GLU A 144 -4.29 -10.32 -6.67
N LEU A 145 -4.78 -9.79 -5.55
CA LEU A 145 -4.23 -10.07 -4.23
C LEU A 145 -4.58 -11.48 -3.76
N GLU A 146 -5.82 -11.92 -4.01
CA GLU A 146 -6.27 -13.29 -3.71
C GLU A 146 -5.46 -14.30 -4.53
N ALA A 147 -5.23 -14.03 -5.82
CA ALA A 147 -4.40 -14.85 -6.69
C ALA A 147 -2.94 -14.93 -6.19
N ALA A 148 -2.33 -13.80 -5.81
CA ALA A 148 -0.97 -13.76 -5.28
C ALA A 148 -0.86 -14.44 -3.90
N GLY A 149 -1.89 -14.31 -3.05
CA GLY A 149 -1.96 -14.99 -1.76
C GLY A 149 -2.04 -16.52 -1.90
N ALA A 150 -2.84 -17.00 -2.83
CA ALA A 150 -2.96 -18.41 -3.15
C ALA A 150 -1.62 -18.99 -3.68
N ALA A 151 -0.92 -18.26 -4.55
CA ALA A 151 0.35 -18.69 -5.11
C ALA A 151 1.50 -18.76 -4.07
N ASN A 152 1.40 -18.04 -2.96
CA ASN A 152 2.40 -18.09 -1.87
C ASN A 152 2.05 -19.08 -0.74
N ALA A 153 0.91 -19.78 -0.83
CA ALA A 153 0.60 -20.88 0.08
C ALA A 153 1.55 -22.07 -0.15
N ALA A 154 1.82 -22.86 0.87
CA ALA A 154 2.62 -24.07 0.72
C ALA A 154 1.92 -25.05 -0.24
N GLY A 155 2.58 -25.43 -1.35
CA GLY A 155 2.00 -26.31 -2.34
C GLY A 155 2.62 -26.15 -3.74
N PRO A 156 2.05 -26.84 -4.75
CA PRO A 156 2.56 -26.79 -6.13
C PRO A 156 2.68 -25.38 -6.71
N ALA A 157 1.76 -24.49 -6.36
CA ALA A 157 1.79 -23.09 -6.77
C ALA A 157 3.01 -22.32 -6.22
N ALA A 158 3.38 -22.52 -4.96
CA ALA A 158 4.56 -21.89 -4.37
C ALA A 158 5.86 -22.41 -5.02
N GLU A 159 5.92 -23.67 -5.36
CA GLU A 159 7.04 -24.30 -6.05
C GLU A 159 7.17 -23.76 -7.48
N ALA A 160 6.07 -23.61 -8.20
CA ALA A 160 6.05 -23.01 -9.54
C ALA A 160 6.52 -21.53 -9.51
N VAL A 161 6.08 -20.75 -8.53
CA VAL A 161 6.58 -19.35 -8.34
C VAL A 161 8.10 -19.36 -8.12
N SER A 162 8.60 -20.27 -7.26
CA SER A 162 10.05 -20.37 -7.00
C SER A 162 10.84 -20.73 -8.26
N ALA A 163 10.33 -21.64 -9.09
CA ALA A 163 10.95 -22.03 -10.36
C ALA A 163 11.03 -20.84 -11.33
N LEU A 164 9.95 -20.06 -11.46
CA LEU A 164 9.94 -18.87 -12.32
C LEU A 164 10.91 -17.78 -11.84
N VAL A 165 11.04 -17.60 -10.52
CA VAL A 165 12.03 -16.67 -9.93
C VAL A 165 13.46 -17.13 -10.23
N MET A 166 13.76 -18.43 -10.19
CA MET A 166 15.06 -18.97 -10.58
C MET A 166 15.36 -18.77 -12.08
N LEU A 167 14.34 -18.71 -12.92
CA LEU A 167 14.44 -18.38 -14.35
C LEU A 167 14.61 -16.87 -14.62
N GLY A 168 14.58 -16.03 -13.58
CA GLY A 168 14.86 -14.60 -13.67
C GLY A 168 13.63 -13.67 -13.67
N TYR A 169 12.43 -14.20 -13.53
CA TYR A 169 11.21 -13.38 -13.38
C TYR A 169 11.16 -12.71 -12.00
N ALA A 170 10.54 -11.53 -11.91
CA ALA A 170 10.29 -10.91 -10.61
C ALA A 170 9.27 -11.75 -9.81
N GLN A 171 9.48 -11.86 -8.49
CA GLN A 171 8.60 -12.68 -7.64
C GLN A 171 7.13 -12.25 -7.70
N SER A 172 6.87 -10.93 -7.79
CA SER A 172 5.51 -10.38 -7.96
C SER A 172 4.86 -10.81 -9.28
N GLU A 173 5.62 -10.81 -10.38
CA GLU A 173 5.12 -11.25 -11.70
C GLU A 173 4.84 -12.75 -11.72
N ALA A 174 5.77 -13.55 -11.19
CA ALA A 174 5.62 -14.99 -11.07
C ALA A 174 4.39 -15.36 -10.21
N SER A 175 4.19 -14.70 -9.06
CA SER A 175 3.06 -14.96 -8.16
C SER A 175 1.71 -14.61 -8.80
N VAL A 176 1.61 -13.49 -9.52
CA VAL A 176 0.39 -13.10 -10.24
C VAL A 176 0.10 -14.05 -11.39
N ALA A 177 1.12 -14.49 -12.12
CA ALA A 177 0.98 -15.42 -13.24
C ALA A 177 0.45 -16.78 -12.77
N VAL A 178 1.10 -17.37 -11.77
CA VAL A 178 0.72 -18.68 -11.21
C VAL A 178 -0.64 -18.62 -10.50
N GLY A 179 -0.93 -17.51 -9.79
CA GLY A 179 -2.21 -17.35 -9.08
C GLY A 179 -3.45 -17.22 -9.98
N LYS A 180 -3.27 -16.97 -11.29
CA LYS A 180 -4.36 -16.97 -12.29
C LYS A 180 -4.67 -18.35 -12.84
N LEU A 181 -3.84 -19.36 -12.55
CA LEU A 181 -4.00 -20.74 -13.02
C LEU A 181 -4.74 -21.57 -11.99
N ASP A 182 -5.29 -22.69 -12.43
CA ASP A 182 -5.92 -23.65 -11.52
C ASP A 182 -4.88 -24.27 -10.58
N SER A 183 -5.02 -24.03 -9.28
CA SER A 183 -4.10 -24.49 -8.24
C SER A 183 -4.04 -26.02 -8.06
N SER A 184 -4.92 -26.75 -8.74
CA SER A 184 -4.92 -28.23 -8.76
C SER A 184 -3.95 -28.83 -9.79
N LEU A 185 -3.36 -28.01 -10.68
CA LEU A 185 -2.44 -28.47 -11.71
C LEU A 185 -1.07 -28.85 -11.11
N PRO A 186 -0.37 -29.85 -11.67
CA PRO A 186 0.99 -30.20 -11.24
C PRO A 186 1.98 -29.09 -11.61
N VAL A 187 3.09 -29.00 -10.85
CA VAL A 187 4.11 -27.93 -10.95
C VAL A 187 4.67 -27.79 -12.38
N GLU A 188 4.85 -28.92 -13.07
CA GLU A 188 5.38 -28.94 -14.44
C GLU A 188 4.45 -28.22 -15.42
N GLU A 189 3.13 -28.38 -15.29
CA GLU A 189 2.14 -27.71 -16.14
C GLU A 189 2.01 -26.22 -15.78
N LEU A 190 2.06 -25.88 -14.50
CA LEU A 190 2.01 -24.48 -14.04
C LEU A 190 3.21 -23.66 -14.54
N SER A 191 4.38 -24.27 -14.71
CA SER A 191 5.59 -23.59 -15.19
C SER A 191 5.71 -23.50 -16.72
N LEU A 192 5.08 -24.44 -17.48
CA LEU A 192 5.18 -24.51 -18.95
C LEU A 192 4.18 -23.63 -19.68
N ILE A 193 3.09 -23.22 -19.06
CA ILE A 193 2.03 -22.42 -19.71
C ILE A 193 2.49 -21.01 -20.10
N HIS A 194 3.65 -20.54 -19.60
CA HIS A 194 4.18 -19.20 -19.86
C HIS A 194 5.47 -19.16 -20.70
N ILE A 195 5.89 -20.29 -21.26
CA ILE A 195 6.97 -20.35 -22.24
C ILE A 195 6.37 -20.43 -23.64
#